data_2460b3b0c519857a11b1a652409fae01
#
_entry.id   2460b3b0c519857a11b1a652409fae01
#
_cell.length_a   1.000
_cell.length_b   1.000
_cell.length_c   1.000
_cell.angle_alpha   90.00
_cell.angle_beta   90.00
_cell.angle_gamma   90.00
#
_symmetry.space_group_name_H-M   'P 1'
#
loop_
_entity.id
_entity.type
_entity.pdbx_description
1 polymer ?
#
loop_
_entity_poly.entity_id
_entity_poly.type
_entity_poly.pdbx_seq_one_letter_code
_entity_poly.pdbx_strand_id
1 'polypeptide(L)'
;YVISWIGEVIFQIKWWDYSNMPFNINGRITLTFTVFWGLLALCLVRFINPYIETGINKLPKKWFNILTIGFTIFLLLDLLITALGLKVFYTRLIKEHNLEVKDSQILMVSDEVMDNKIIKAFSKTIFSNEKVLKTFPNIKYEDKNGNIVWIKDILTDIQPYYYKFSNKFRLK
;
A
#
# COMPACT_ATOMS: atom_id res chain seq x y z
N TYR A 1 -6.04 -11.69 6.24
CA TYR A 1 -6.08 -11.03 7.55
C TYR A 1 -4.67 -10.68 8.05
N VAL A 2 -3.78 -11.68 8.12
CA VAL A 2 -2.40 -11.51 8.64
C VAL A 2 -1.61 -10.48 7.82
N ILE A 3 -1.63 -10.56 6.51
CA ILE A 3 -0.94 -9.61 5.62
C ILE A 3 -1.45 -8.18 5.82
N SER A 4 -2.77 -8.00 5.91
CA SER A 4 -3.36 -6.68 6.19
C SER A 4 -2.96 -6.15 7.56
N TRP A 5 -2.91 -7.03 8.57
CA TRP A 5 -2.48 -6.67 9.92
C TRP A 5 -0.99 -6.28 9.95
N ILE A 6 -0.12 -7.08 9.33
CA ILE A 6 1.32 -6.77 9.24
C ILE A 6 1.55 -5.43 8.52
N GLY A 7 0.88 -5.21 7.39
CA GLY A 7 0.99 -3.94 6.65
C GLY A 7 0.53 -2.73 7.47
N GLU A 8 -0.54 -2.90 8.25
CA GLU A 8 -1.03 -1.85 9.13
C GLU A 8 -0.05 -1.55 10.28
N VAL A 9 0.57 -2.58 10.87
CA VAL A 9 1.55 -2.39 11.95
C VAL A 9 2.86 -1.77 11.45
N ILE A 10 3.39 -2.25 10.31
CA ILE A 10 4.70 -1.81 9.80
C ILE A 10 4.62 -0.48 9.05
N PHE A 11 3.63 -0.32 8.19
CA PHE A 11 3.54 0.84 7.27
C PHE A 11 2.46 1.84 7.67
N GLN A 12 1.67 1.56 8.71
CA GLN A 12 0.53 2.38 9.13
C GLN A 12 -0.47 2.61 7.97
N ILE A 13 -0.62 1.61 7.10
CA ILE A 13 -1.50 1.65 5.93
C ILE A 13 -2.57 0.57 6.06
N LYS A 14 -3.82 0.97 5.87
CA LYS A 14 -4.93 0.05 5.67
C LYS A 14 -5.21 -0.04 4.16
N TRP A 15 -4.72 -1.09 3.50
CA TRP A 15 -4.83 -1.26 2.04
C TRP A 15 -6.27 -1.30 1.55
N TRP A 16 -7.17 -1.89 2.35
CA TRP A 16 -8.62 -1.91 2.14
C TRP A 16 -9.32 -1.79 3.49
N ASP A 17 -10.56 -1.34 3.47
CA ASP A 17 -11.39 -1.20 4.65
C ASP A 17 -12.82 -1.66 4.38
N TYR A 18 -13.20 -2.79 4.99
CA TYR A 18 -14.53 -3.36 4.92
C TYR A 18 -15.35 -3.10 6.19
N SER A 19 -14.98 -2.15 7.03
CA SER A 19 -15.66 -1.88 8.31
C SER A 19 -17.14 -1.59 8.14
N ASN A 20 -17.53 -1.02 7.00
CA ASN A 20 -18.92 -0.71 6.67
C ASN A 20 -19.68 -1.86 5.99
N MET A 21 -19.04 -3.03 5.82
CA MET A 21 -19.68 -4.19 5.19
C MET A 21 -20.18 -5.19 6.23
N PRO A 22 -21.32 -5.87 5.98
CA PRO A 22 -21.83 -6.89 6.90
C PRO A 22 -20.85 -8.08 7.00
N PHE A 23 -20.84 -8.72 8.16
CA PHE A 23 -19.99 -9.89 8.48
C PHE A 23 -18.50 -9.62 8.25
N ASN A 24 -18.03 -8.39 8.54
CA ASN A 24 -16.61 -8.09 8.49
C ASN A 24 -15.91 -8.50 9.81
N ILE A 25 -14.62 -8.80 9.70
CA ILE A 25 -13.73 -9.06 10.83
C ILE A 25 -12.68 -7.95 10.86
N ASN A 26 -12.83 -7.00 11.79
CA ASN A 26 -11.94 -5.84 11.98
C ASN A 26 -11.71 -5.01 10.69
N GLY A 27 -12.70 -4.98 9.79
CA GLY A 27 -12.59 -4.31 8.49
C GLY A 27 -11.59 -4.94 7.51
N ARG A 28 -10.94 -6.06 7.88
CA ARG A 28 -9.90 -6.71 7.06
C ARG A 28 -10.45 -7.81 6.16
N ILE A 29 -11.49 -8.49 6.62
CA ILE A 29 -12.16 -9.56 5.87
C ILE A 29 -13.65 -9.30 5.92
N THR A 30 -14.38 -9.67 4.88
CA THR A 30 -15.84 -9.75 4.86
C THR A 30 -16.28 -10.99 4.09
N LEU A 31 -17.41 -11.56 4.47
CA LEU A 31 -17.94 -12.78 3.85
C LEU A 31 -18.13 -12.60 2.33
N THR A 32 -18.63 -11.46 1.89
CA THR A 32 -18.87 -11.16 0.47
C THR A 32 -17.60 -11.30 -0.37
N PHE A 33 -16.51 -10.64 0.06
CA PHE A 33 -15.25 -10.72 -0.68
C PHE A 33 -14.54 -12.05 -0.47
N THR A 34 -14.74 -12.75 0.65
CA THR A 34 -14.21 -14.11 0.84
C THR A 34 -14.79 -15.06 -0.20
N VAL A 35 -16.11 -15.04 -0.40
CA VAL A 35 -16.77 -15.86 -1.43
C VAL A 35 -16.33 -15.44 -2.84
N PHE A 36 -16.29 -14.13 -3.13
CA PHE A 36 -15.84 -13.61 -4.43
C PHE A 36 -14.42 -14.08 -4.77
N TRP A 37 -13.47 -13.91 -3.86
CA TRP A 37 -12.07 -14.33 -4.08
C TRP A 37 -11.93 -15.85 -4.16
N GLY A 38 -12.75 -16.59 -3.39
CA GLY A 38 -12.79 -18.06 -3.47
C GLY A 38 -13.24 -18.54 -4.85
N LEU A 39 -14.33 -17.99 -5.38
CA LEU A 39 -14.80 -18.30 -6.73
C LEU A 39 -13.80 -17.90 -7.81
N LEU A 40 -13.22 -16.70 -7.68
CA LEU A 40 -12.18 -16.23 -8.61
C LEU A 40 -10.96 -17.16 -8.59
N ALA A 41 -10.51 -17.61 -7.42
CA ALA A 41 -9.40 -18.56 -7.29
C ALA A 41 -9.73 -19.90 -7.97
N LEU A 42 -10.94 -20.43 -7.79
CA LEU A 42 -11.39 -21.65 -8.49
C LEU A 42 -11.35 -21.47 -10.02
N CYS A 43 -11.84 -20.32 -10.51
CA CYS A 43 -11.79 -20.00 -11.95
C CYS A 43 -10.35 -19.92 -12.46
N LEU A 44 -9.46 -19.22 -11.73
CA LEU A 44 -8.05 -19.09 -12.08
C LEU A 44 -7.36 -20.46 -12.15
N VAL A 45 -7.52 -21.28 -11.10
CA VAL A 45 -6.87 -22.61 -11.03
C VAL A 45 -7.42 -23.55 -12.09
N ARG A 46 -8.75 -23.55 -12.30
CA ARG A 46 -9.39 -24.52 -13.20
C ARG A 46 -9.23 -24.16 -14.68
N PHE A 47 -9.32 -22.87 -15.01
CA PHE A 47 -9.41 -22.44 -16.41
C PHE A 47 -8.16 -21.72 -16.91
N ILE A 48 -7.49 -20.91 -16.09
CA ILE A 48 -6.38 -20.07 -16.53
C ILE A 48 -5.03 -20.75 -16.29
N ASN A 49 -4.84 -21.35 -15.12
CA ASN A 49 -3.56 -21.95 -14.73
C ASN A 49 -3.04 -23.01 -15.72
N PRO A 50 -3.86 -23.92 -16.32
CA PRO A 50 -3.37 -24.88 -17.30
C PRO A 50 -2.74 -24.23 -18.55
N TYR A 51 -3.28 -23.09 -18.99
CA TYR A 51 -2.70 -22.35 -20.13
C TYR A 51 -1.37 -21.69 -19.75
N ILE A 52 -1.32 -21.08 -18.54
CA ILE A 52 -0.08 -20.50 -18.01
C ILE A 52 1.00 -21.58 -17.89
N GLU A 53 0.68 -22.73 -17.29
CA GLU A 53 1.58 -23.85 -17.11
C GLU A 53 2.11 -24.37 -18.46
N THR A 54 1.20 -24.52 -19.44
CA THR A 54 1.59 -24.90 -20.80
C THR A 54 2.55 -23.89 -21.44
N GLY A 55 2.31 -22.60 -21.21
CA GLY A 55 3.21 -21.52 -21.68
C GLY A 55 4.58 -21.57 -21.01
N ILE A 56 4.59 -21.74 -19.70
CA ILE A 56 5.83 -21.82 -18.89
C ILE A 56 6.65 -23.04 -19.30
N ASN A 57 6.03 -24.20 -19.52
CA ASN A 57 6.70 -25.43 -19.89
C ASN A 57 7.36 -25.39 -21.28
N LYS A 58 6.97 -24.42 -22.13
CA LYS A 58 7.65 -24.16 -23.42
C LYS A 58 8.93 -23.36 -23.28
N LEU A 59 9.15 -22.70 -22.13
CA LEU A 59 10.35 -21.91 -21.91
C LEU A 59 11.55 -22.82 -21.60
N PRO A 60 12.70 -22.61 -22.25
CA PRO A 60 13.93 -23.28 -21.85
C PRO A 60 14.25 -22.98 -20.38
N LYS A 61 14.65 -23.99 -19.61
CA LYS A 61 14.92 -23.91 -18.17
C LYS A 61 15.84 -22.73 -17.78
N LYS A 62 16.80 -22.40 -18.64
CA LYS A 62 17.71 -21.27 -18.45
C LYS A 62 16.96 -19.95 -18.40
N TRP A 63 16.06 -19.70 -19.35
CA TRP A 63 15.27 -18.47 -19.41
C TRP A 63 14.25 -18.40 -18.28
N PHE A 64 13.60 -19.52 -17.95
CA PHE A 64 12.71 -19.60 -16.80
C PHE A 64 13.42 -19.17 -15.51
N ASN A 65 14.62 -19.70 -15.23
CA ASN A 65 15.37 -19.34 -14.04
C ASN A 65 15.80 -17.86 -14.04
N ILE A 66 16.28 -17.35 -15.18
CA ILE A 66 16.67 -15.94 -15.30
C ILE A 66 15.49 -15.01 -15.04
N LEU A 67 14.34 -15.28 -15.65
CA LEU A 67 13.12 -14.49 -15.45
C LEU A 67 12.62 -14.55 -14.01
N THR A 68 12.62 -15.75 -13.41
CA THR A 68 12.19 -15.93 -12.01
C THR A 68 13.08 -15.15 -11.05
N ILE A 69 14.41 -15.30 -11.18
CA ILE A 69 15.37 -14.59 -10.32
C ILE A 69 15.26 -13.08 -10.55
N GLY A 70 15.24 -12.64 -11.81
CA GLY A 70 15.12 -11.22 -12.16
C GLY A 70 13.84 -10.59 -11.61
N PHE A 71 12.70 -11.27 -11.75
CA PHE A 71 11.43 -10.80 -11.21
C PHE A 71 11.41 -10.81 -9.68
N THR A 72 12.01 -11.81 -9.05
CA THR A 72 12.13 -11.84 -7.58
C THR A 72 12.97 -10.68 -7.06
N ILE A 73 14.12 -10.41 -7.68
CA ILE A 73 14.97 -9.26 -7.31
C ILE A 73 14.20 -7.95 -7.53
N PHE A 74 13.52 -7.81 -8.65
CA PHE A 74 12.69 -6.63 -8.93
C PHE A 74 11.64 -6.39 -7.84
N LEU A 75 10.89 -7.42 -7.43
CA LEU A 75 9.88 -7.30 -6.37
C LEU A 75 10.49 -6.95 -5.00
N LEU A 76 11.65 -7.52 -4.67
CA LEU A 76 12.35 -7.19 -3.43
C LEU A 76 12.83 -5.73 -3.42
N LEU A 77 13.38 -5.26 -4.54
CA LEU A 77 13.79 -3.86 -4.68
C LEU A 77 12.59 -2.91 -4.61
N ASP A 78 11.48 -3.25 -5.27
CA ASP A 78 10.25 -2.47 -5.20
C ASP A 78 9.72 -2.36 -3.77
N LEU A 79 9.71 -3.46 -3.03
CA LEU A 79 9.33 -3.47 -1.61
C LEU A 79 10.22 -2.57 -0.75
N LEU A 80 11.55 -2.65 -0.92
CA LEU A 80 12.50 -1.83 -0.19
C LEU A 80 12.36 -0.34 -0.52
N ILE A 81 12.22 -0.01 -1.80
CA ILE A 81 12.02 1.36 -2.28
C ILE A 81 10.70 1.93 -1.73
N THR A 82 9.64 1.15 -1.76
CA THR A 82 8.34 1.56 -1.24
C THR A 82 8.40 1.78 0.28
N ALA A 83 9.02 0.87 1.03
CA ALA A 83 9.19 1.00 2.47
C ALA A 83 9.99 2.25 2.85
N LEU A 84 11.13 2.49 2.18
CA LEU A 84 11.94 3.69 2.37
C LEU A 84 11.17 4.96 2.00
N GLY A 85 10.49 4.95 0.85
CA GLY A 85 9.71 6.07 0.37
C GLY A 85 8.59 6.48 1.32
N LEU A 86 7.89 5.49 1.91
CA LEU A 86 6.87 5.76 2.92
C LEU A 86 7.47 6.36 4.20
N LYS A 87 8.62 5.86 4.66
CA LYS A 87 9.33 6.47 5.80
C LYS A 87 9.75 7.90 5.52
N VAL A 88 10.29 8.18 4.35
CA VAL A 88 10.65 9.53 3.91
C VAL A 88 9.41 10.44 3.84
N PHE A 89 8.30 9.93 3.32
CA PHE A 89 7.02 10.65 3.30
C PHE A 89 6.54 10.99 4.71
N TYR A 90 6.51 10.02 5.64
CA TYR A 90 6.12 10.27 7.04
C TYR A 90 7.05 11.27 7.72
N THR A 91 8.38 11.13 7.54
CA THR A 91 9.36 12.06 8.12
C THR A 91 9.09 13.50 7.68
N ARG A 92 8.85 13.69 6.37
CA ARG A 92 8.50 15.01 5.83
C ARG A 92 7.20 15.52 6.42
N LEU A 93 6.14 14.73 6.40
CA LEU A 93 4.82 15.12 6.87
C LEU A 93 4.83 15.49 8.36
N ILE A 94 5.50 14.67 9.19
CA ILE A 94 5.64 14.91 10.63
C ILE A 94 6.34 16.25 10.88
N LYS A 95 7.41 16.54 10.13
CA LYS A 95 8.16 17.80 10.28
C LYS A 95 7.41 19.02 9.75
N GLU A 96 6.76 18.90 8.58
CA GLU A 96 6.02 20.02 7.96
C GLU A 96 4.78 20.42 8.77
N HIS A 97 4.10 19.47 9.39
CA HIS A 97 2.85 19.72 10.14
C HIS A 97 3.02 19.63 11.66
N ASN A 98 4.25 19.45 12.18
CA ASN A 98 4.54 19.28 13.62
C ASN A 98 3.65 18.21 14.29
N LEU A 99 3.51 17.04 13.63
CA LEU A 99 2.61 15.99 14.10
C LEU A 99 3.19 15.27 15.31
N GLU A 100 2.36 15.03 16.31
CA GLU A 100 2.70 14.24 17.49
C GLU A 100 2.36 12.76 17.23
N VAL A 101 3.36 11.99 16.81
CA VAL A 101 3.22 10.56 16.46
C VAL A 101 3.76 9.70 17.60
N LYS A 102 3.01 8.65 17.98
CA LYS A 102 3.35 7.74 19.07
C LYS A 102 4.67 7.00 18.82
N ASP A 103 4.80 6.34 17.70
CA ASP A 103 5.95 5.53 17.32
C ASP A 103 6.77 6.18 16.20
N SER A 104 7.12 7.46 16.38
CA SER A 104 7.84 8.24 15.36
C SER A 104 9.14 7.58 14.88
N GLN A 105 9.86 6.87 15.77
CA GLN A 105 11.11 6.18 15.40
C GLN A 105 10.91 5.08 14.35
N ILE A 106 9.75 4.39 14.35
CA ILE A 106 9.45 3.35 13.36
C ILE A 106 9.13 3.98 12.00
N LEU A 107 8.46 5.13 12.01
CA LEU A 107 7.96 5.79 10.81
C LEU A 107 8.96 6.76 10.17
N MET A 108 9.97 7.22 10.91
CA MET A 108 10.90 8.24 10.44
C MET A 108 12.23 7.64 9.96
N VAL A 109 12.91 8.41 9.12
CA VAL A 109 14.33 8.22 8.77
C VAL A 109 15.18 9.32 9.41
N SER A 110 16.51 9.08 9.53
CA SER A 110 17.44 10.06 10.07
C SER A 110 17.53 11.33 9.20
N ASP A 111 17.98 12.41 9.81
CA ASP A 111 18.17 13.70 9.11
C ASP A 111 19.20 13.60 7.99
N GLU A 112 20.25 12.79 8.17
CA GLU A 112 21.25 12.53 7.14
C GLU A 112 20.63 11.91 5.87
N VAL A 113 19.68 10.98 6.02
CA VAL A 113 18.94 10.39 4.89
C VAL A 113 18.06 11.45 4.24
N MET A 114 17.37 12.29 5.03
CA MET A 114 16.51 13.35 4.51
C MET A 114 17.31 14.43 3.78
N ASP A 115 18.56 14.70 4.18
CA ASP A 115 19.42 15.71 3.56
C ASP A 115 20.08 15.25 2.25
N ASN A 116 20.05 13.96 1.97
CA ASN A 116 20.58 13.42 0.71
C ASN A 116 19.81 14.00 -0.50
N LYS A 117 20.55 14.52 -1.49
CA LYS A 117 19.98 15.13 -2.70
C LYS A 117 19.08 14.18 -3.51
N ILE A 118 19.48 12.90 -3.60
CA ILE A 118 18.73 11.87 -4.31
C ILE A 118 17.40 11.60 -3.58
N ILE A 119 17.43 11.46 -2.25
CA ILE A 119 16.24 11.24 -1.44
C ILE A 119 15.29 12.44 -1.51
N LYS A 120 15.82 13.67 -1.48
CA LYS A 120 15.02 14.89 -1.66
C LYS A 120 14.31 14.92 -3.03
N ALA A 121 15.01 14.60 -4.11
CA ALA A 121 14.44 14.54 -5.45
C ALA A 121 13.39 13.42 -5.54
N PHE A 122 13.69 12.24 -5.02
CA PHE A 122 12.81 11.08 -4.97
C PHE A 122 11.53 11.36 -4.18
N SER A 123 11.64 11.98 -3.02
CA SER A 123 10.51 12.39 -2.18
C SER A 123 9.57 13.35 -2.90
N LYS A 124 10.11 14.33 -3.64
CA LYS A 124 9.30 15.30 -4.37
C LYS A 124 8.62 14.73 -5.61
N THR A 125 9.24 13.75 -6.26
CA THR A 125 8.75 13.22 -7.55
C THR A 125 7.90 11.96 -7.41
N ILE A 126 8.41 10.93 -6.73
CA ILE A 126 7.75 9.62 -6.63
C ILE A 126 6.87 9.53 -5.38
N PHE A 127 7.33 10.05 -4.24
CA PHE A 127 6.60 10.04 -2.97
C PHE A 127 6.07 11.43 -2.58
N SER A 128 5.61 12.21 -3.56
CA SER A 128 4.88 13.45 -3.29
C SER A 128 3.57 13.16 -2.56
N ASN A 129 3.07 14.13 -1.80
CA ASN A 129 1.82 14.00 -1.04
C ASN A 129 0.66 13.51 -1.92
N GLU A 130 0.53 14.07 -3.12
CA GLU A 130 -0.50 13.70 -4.08
C GLU A 130 -0.38 12.24 -4.53
N LYS A 131 0.82 11.77 -4.91
CA LYS A 131 1.04 10.40 -5.37
C LYS A 131 0.83 9.38 -4.25
N VAL A 132 1.35 9.67 -3.05
CA VAL A 132 1.18 8.77 -1.90
C VAL A 132 -0.29 8.63 -1.54
N LEU A 133 -1.05 9.73 -1.42
CA LEU A 133 -2.47 9.65 -1.11
C LEU A 133 -3.30 9.01 -2.22
N LYS A 134 -2.91 9.15 -3.48
CA LYS A 134 -3.57 8.45 -4.59
C LYS A 134 -3.30 6.95 -4.58
N THR A 135 -2.10 6.53 -4.20
CA THR A 135 -1.70 5.12 -4.14
C THR A 135 -2.16 4.45 -2.85
N PHE A 136 -2.04 5.15 -1.73
CA PHE A 136 -2.37 4.67 -0.38
C PHE A 136 -3.43 5.58 0.30
N PRO A 137 -4.69 5.56 -0.17
CA PRO A 137 -5.72 6.47 0.32
C PRO A 137 -6.09 6.25 1.80
N ASN A 138 -5.79 5.07 2.34
CA ASN A 138 -6.05 4.69 3.72
C ASN A 138 -4.78 4.73 4.58
N ILE A 139 -3.85 5.63 4.27
CA ILE A 139 -2.66 5.87 5.08
C ILE A 139 -3.03 6.68 6.33
N LYS A 140 -2.48 6.30 7.46
CA LYS A 140 -2.82 6.85 8.78
C LYS A 140 -1.61 6.81 9.71
N TYR A 141 -1.73 7.42 10.88
CA TYR A 141 -0.80 7.22 11.99
C TYR A 141 -1.56 7.22 13.33
N GLU A 142 -0.94 6.73 14.38
CA GLU A 142 -1.43 6.82 15.75
C GLU A 142 -0.77 8.01 16.45
N ASP A 143 -1.57 8.93 17.00
CA ASP A 143 -1.05 10.05 17.77
C ASP A 143 -0.57 9.60 19.16
N LYS A 144 0.07 10.51 19.92
CA LYS A 144 0.55 10.20 21.28
C LYS A 144 -0.56 9.78 22.25
N ASN A 145 -1.79 10.15 21.97
CA ASN A 145 -2.96 9.84 22.79
C ASN A 145 -3.61 8.50 22.39
N GLY A 146 -3.08 7.81 21.37
CA GLY A 146 -3.61 6.56 20.84
C GLY A 146 -4.75 6.73 19.82
N ASN A 147 -5.03 7.96 19.35
CA ASN A 147 -6.05 8.19 18.34
C ASN A 147 -5.50 7.92 16.94
N ILE A 148 -6.35 7.33 16.09
CA ILE A 148 -6.01 7.11 14.67
C ILE A 148 -6.34 8.37 13.88
N VAL A 149 -5.32 8.94 13.24
CA VAL A 149 -5.41 10.12 12.37
C VAL A 149 -5.16 9.72 10.93
N TRP A 150 -6.10 10.02 10.04
CA TRP A 150 -5.96 9.74 8.61
C TRP A 150 -5.21 10.89 7.92
N ILE A 151 -4.22 10.56 7.11
CA ILE A 151 -3.41 11.58 6.40
C ILE A 151 -4.26 12.43 5.45
N LYS A 152 -5.32 11.86 4.86
CA LYS A 152 -6.27 12.60 4.03
C LYS A 152 -7.00 13.74 4.77
N ASP A 153 -7.12 13.65 6.10
CA ASP A 153 -7.77 14.68 6.91
C ASP A 153 -6.79 15.83 7.25
N ILE A 154 -5.49 15.60 7.08
CA ILE A 154 -4.43 16.63 7.18
C ILE A 154 -4.21 17.30 5.82
N LEU A 155 -4.12 16.53 4.75
CA LEU A 155 -3.88 16.99 3.38
C LEU A 155 -5.22 17.15 2.62
N THR A 156 -6.07 18.04 3.11
CA THR A 156 -7.47 18.23 2.63
C THR A 156 -7.57 18.76 1.20
N ASP A 157 -6.51 19.38 0.67
CA ASP A 157 -6.39 19.87 -0.70
C ASP A 157 -6.21 18.75 -1.73
N ILE A 158 -5.83 17.53 -1.27
CA ILE A 158 -5.60 16.37 -2.11
C ILE A 158 -6.74 15.38 -1.98
N GLN A 159 -7.53 15.21 -3.06
CA GLN A 159 -8.60 14.22 -3.09
C GLN A 159 -8.12 12.88 -3.62
N PRO A 160 -8.26 11.76 -2.86
CA PRO A 160 -7.99 10.42 -3.34
C PRO A 160 -8.88 10.04 -4.55
N TYR A 161 -8.37 9.19 -5.44
CA TYR A 161 -9.06 8.81 -6.68
C TYR A 161 -10.47 8.26 -6.49
N TYR A 162 -10.73 7.51 -5.42
CA TYR A 162 -12.04 6.90 -5.18
C TYR A 162 -13.15 7.92 -4.88
N TYR A 163 -12.83 9.14 -4.40
CA TYR A 163 -13.83 10.19 -4.24
C TYR A 163 -14.41 10.67 -5.58
N LYS A 164 -13.61 10.65 -6.65
CA LYS A 164 -14.11 10.97 -8.00
C LYS A 164 -15.10 9.93 -8.50
N PHE A 165 -14.89 8.64 -8.17
CA PHE A 165 -15.79 7.56 -8.55
C PHE A 165 -17.08 7.57 -7.73
N SER A 166 -17.01 7.72 -6.39
CA SER A 166 -18.18 7.70 -5.54
C SER A 166 -19.14 8.85 -5.81
N ASN A 167 -18.62 10.05 -6.14
CA ASN A 167 -19.46 11.20 -6.50
C ASN A 167 -20.11 11.06 -7.87
N LYS A 168 -19.53 10.29 -8.80
CA LYS A 168 -20.09 10.02 -10.12
C LYS A 168 -21.25 9.00 -10.09
N PHE A 169 -21.30 8.16 -9.06
CA PHE A 169 -22.32 7.11 -8.86
C PHE A 169 -23.28 7.37 -7.70
N ARG A 170 -23.21 8.52 -7.02
CA ARG A 170 -24.30 8.95 -6.16
C ARG A 170 -25.48 9.29 -7.04
N LEU A 171 -26.38 8.34 -7.23
CA LEU A 171 -27.72 8.57 -7.70
C LEU A 171 -28.37 9.58 -6.73
N LYS A 172 -28.89 10.66 -7.29
CA LYS A 172 -29.69 11.65 -6.57
C LYS A 172 -30.97 11.01 -6.04
#